data_3dbcae56786d4fe37f44c8a0ad5931f1
#
_entry.id   3dbcae56786d4fe37f44c8a0ad5931f1
#
_cell.length_a   1.000
_cell.length_b   1.000
_cell.length_c   1.000
_cell.angle_alpha   90.00
_cell.angle_beta   90.00
_cell.angle_gamma   90.00
#
_symmetry.space_group_name_H-M   'P 1'
#
loop_
_entity.id
_entity.type
_entity.pdbx_description
1 polymer ?
#
loop_
_entity_poly.entity_id
_entity_poly.type
_entity_poly.pdbx_seq_one_letter_code
_entity_poly.pdbx_strand_id
1 'polypeptide(L)'
;VAAIEGNFDSVIIMCPASIKTNWKRELSYYTDEKYISIVDGFNDKSKSELEEFLGYGHNKSGKKKEELLEEAKHEGKWQDNKFVIVNFDIVDEFYNVGGRVKKITDEMINNSPMLKYILNKKSLLIIDEAHKLSNKDSIRYKVIQGLIKRGKPDSIYLATGTPVTNNPQNLYHVLKLIGHPITDDYRGYMERYCGAKKICHPKDREKRNAISNRYIASLGKHTWYELTDKEKGALQQMIESRCRMMTVAQEATNLEELKERISTIYLRRTKDDINGLVQKHVHEMFYDMTPEQELEYNRLWEEYEEMKRQDDKNKEINKDLLEGAVYRKYISNITVPHTEDIVDKLVRRGEKVVIACCYDEELYTLKEYYGDKAVVYNGKMTLKQKDEAIDQFYKNPDVMVFIGNIVASGVGLNLVNARYMVFNNIDYVPGNDRQMEDRIWRITQKRECHIVYQIFRGTQYEKIWNTVMKKELVINQIIKKESDK
;
A
#
# COMPACT_ATOMS: atom_id res chain seq x y z
N VAL A 1 -23.09 0.03 -10.15
CA VAL A 1 -23.72 -1.19 -10.65
C VAL A 1 -24.00 -2.14 -9.50
N ALA A 2 -23.00 -2.74 -8.84
CA ALA A 2 -23.22 -3.71 -7.75
C ALA A 2 -24.10 -3.18 -6.60
N ALA A 3 -23.99 -1.91 -6.23
CA ALA A 3 -24.82 -1.30 -5.20
C ALA A 3 -26.30 -1.20 -5.63
N ILE A 4 -26.54 -0.90 -6.89
CA ILE A 4 -27.89 -0.76 -7.46
C ILE A 4 -28.50 -2.15 -7.69
N GLU A 5 -27.79 -3.03 -8.35
CA GLU A 5 -28.25 -4.40 -8.65
C GLU A 5 -28.43 -5.26 -7.39
N GLY A 6 -27.56 -5.07 -6.40
CA GLY A 6 -27.64 -5.75 -5.10
C GLY A 6 -28.75 -5.24 -4.20
N ASN A 7 -29.43 -4.14 -4.57
CA ASN A 7 -30.48 -3.50 -3.80
C ASN A 7 -30.08 -3.24 -2.34
N PHE A 8 -28.90 -2.58 -2.15
CA PHE A 8 -28.39 -2.18 -0.84
C PHE A 8 -28.97 -0.82 -0.43
N ASP A 9 -29.43 -0.68 0.79
CA ASP A 9 -29.93 0.60 1.34
C ASP A 9 -28.78 1.56 1.59
N SER A 10 -27.57 1.06 1.82
CA SER A 10 -26.40 1.88 2.13
C SER A 10 -25.11 1.28 1.59
N VAL A 11 -24.23 2.15 1.14
CA VAL A 11 -22.89 1.82 0.66
C VAL A 11 -21.86 2.63 1.44
N ILE A 12 -20.97 1.95 2.14
CA ILE A 12 -19.86 2.58 2.84
C ILE A 12 -18.59 2.36 2.04
N ILE A 13 -17.93 3.43 1.65
CA ILE A 13 -16.68 3.41 0.91
C ILE A 13 -15.56 3.89 1.82
N MET A 14 -14.70 2.97 2.25
CA MET A 14 -13.49 3.27 2.99
C MET A 14 -12.31 3.35 2.03
N CYS A 15 -11.64 4.49 2.01
CA CYS A 15 -10.55 4.74 1.05
C CYS A 15 -9.45 5.63 1.65
N PRO A 16 -8.27 5.76 1.01
CA PRO A 16 -7.31 6.80 1.37
C PRO A 16 -7.90 8.22 1.26
N ALA A 17 -7.45 9.12 2.15
CA ALA A 17 -7.95 10.51 2.18
C ALA A 17 -7.84 11.23 0.83
N SER A 18 -6.77 10.97 0.09
CA SER A 18 -6.47 11.60 -1.20
C SER A 18 -7.44 11.26 -2.34
N ILE A 19 -8.25 10.20 -2.20
CA ILE A 19 -9.17 9.76 -3.28
C ILE A 19 -10.64 9.92 -2.94
N LYS A 20 -10.99 10.47 -1.77
CA LYS A 20 -12.39 10.72 -1.40
C LYS A 20 -13.13 11.56 -2.44
N THR A 21 -12.52 12.66 -2.86
CA THR A 21 -13.08 13.55 -3.89
C THR A 21 -13.23 12.85 -5.24
N ASN A 22 -12.28 11.98 -5.59
CA ASN A 22 -12.37 11.19 -6.81
C ASN A 22 -13.56 10.22 -6.75
N TRP A 23 -13.75 9.53 -5.63
CA TRP A 23 -14.92 8.66 -5.43
C TRP A 23 -16.23 9.43 -5.55
N LYS A 24 -16.31 10.63 -4.94
CA LYS A 24 -17.49 11.50 -5.08
C LYS A 24 -17.76 11.84 -6.55
N ARG A 25 -16.73 12.29 -7.27
CA ARG A 25 -16.85 12.66 -8.69
C ARG A 25 -17.29 11.49 -9.56
N GLU A 26 -16.72 10.31 -9.35
CA GLU A 26 -17.09 9.11 -10.12
C GLU A 26 -18.53 8.67 -9.81
N LEU A 27 -18.96 8.75 -8.55
CA LEU A 27 -20.34 8.44 -8.16
C LEU A 27 -21.34 9.42 -8.75
N SER A 28 -21.00 10.72 -8.86
CA SER A 28 -21.92 11.76 -9.41
C SER A 28 -22.24 11.52 -10.89
N TYR A 29 -21.52 10.66 -11.61
CA TYR A 29 -21.94 10.22 -12.94
C TYR A 29 -23.14 9.22 -12.93
N TYR A 30 -23.40 8.60 -11.78
CA TYR A 30 -24.38 7.50 -11.67
C TYR A 30 -25.51 7.79 -10.67
N THR A 31 -25.34 8.78 -9.78
CA THR A 31 -26.34 9.15 -8.77
C THR A 31 -26.26 10.63 -8.43
N ASP A 32 -27.35 11.21 -7.92
CA ASP A 32 -27.38 12.61 -7.49
C ASP A 32 -26.46 12.84 -6.30
N GLU A 33 -25.80 13.99 -6.26
CA GLU A 33 -24.87 14.36 -5.17
C GLU A 33 -25.53 14.39 -3.79
N LYS A 34 -26.84 14.61 -3.69
CA LYS A 34 -27.59 14.56 -2.42
C LYS A 34 -27.55 13.20 -1.73
N TYR A 35 -27.22 12.14 -2.47
CA TYR A 35 -27.07 10.76 -1.95
C TYR A 35 -25.62 10.41 -1.63
N ILE A 36 -24.67 11.33 -1.77
CA ILE A 36 -23.26 11.12 -1.54
C ILE A 36 -22.79 12.02 -0.40
N SER A 37 -22.31 11.42 0.70
CA SER A 37 -21.69 12.14 1.81
C SER A 37 -20.20 11.84 1.91
N ILE A 38 -19.37 12.86 2.03
CA ILE A 38 -17.95 12.73 2.39
C ILE A 38 -17.77 13.10 3.85
N VAL A 39 -17.17 12.19 4.62
CA VAL A 39 -16.81 12.47 6.01
C VAL A 39 -15.37 13.01 6.04
N ASP A 40 -15.21 14.29 6.39
CA ASP A 40 -13.93 15.00 6.34
C ASP A 40 -13.25 15.18 7.71
N GLY A 41 -13.90 14.79 8.78
CA GLY A 41 -13.33 14.88 10.15
C GLY A 41 -14.30 14.40 11.22
N PHE A 42 -13.90 14.59 12.49
CA PHE A 42 -14.67 14.12 13.66
C PHE A 42 -14.97 15.21 14.67
N ASN A 43 -14.93 16.46 14.26
CA ASN A 43 -15.54 17.50 15.06
C ASN A 43 -17.06 17.22 15.20
N ASP A 44 -17.67 17.77 16.20
CA ASP A 44 -19.10 17.56 16.48
C ASP A 44 -20.00 17.95 15.31
N LYS A 45 -19.56 18.93 14.49
CA LYS A 45 -20.24 19.33 13.28
C LYS A 45 -20.28 18.22 12.23
N SER A 46 -19.14 17.59 11.92
CA SER A 46 -19.08 16.49 10.94
C SER A 46 -19.84 15.24 11.39
N LYS A 47 -19.88 14.99 12.71
CA LYS A 47 -20.71 13.91 13.27
C LYS A 47 -22.20 14.22 13.10
N SER A 48 -22.61 15.46 13.40
CA SER A 48 -23.99 15.89 13.24
C SER A 48 -24.44 15.88 11.78
N GLU A 49 -23.59 16.34 10.87
CA GLU A 49 -23.85 16.28 9.42
C GLU A 49 -23.99 14.84 8.92
N LEU A 50 -23.14 13.93 9.40
CA LEU A 50 -23.24 12.51 9.09
C LEU A 50 -24.53 11.90 9.67
N GLU A 51 -24.87 12.19 10.91
CA GLU A 51 -26.08 11.72 11.57
C GLU A 51 -27.33 12.24 10.85
N GLU A 52 -27.35 13.50 10.44
CA GLU A 52 -28.43 14.09 9.65
C GLU A 52 -28.55 13.42 8.28
N PHE A 53 -27.44 13.27 7.55
CA PHE A 53 -27.40 12.57 6.26
C PHE A 53 -27.93 11.13 6.35
N LEU A 54 -27.61 10.44 7.46
CA LEU A 54 -28.05 9.09 7.73
C LEU A 54 -29.48 8.99 8.25
N GLY A 55 -30.11 10.14 8.53
CA GLY A 55 -31.44 10.22 9.13
C GLY A 55 -31.48 9.98 10.63
N TYR A 56 -30.35 10.21 11.34
CA TYR A 56 -30.23 10.05 12.80
C TYR A 56 -30.31 11.40 13.55
N GLY A 57 -30.50 12.52 12.85
CA GLY A 57 -30.55 13.85 13.46
C GLY A 57 -31.69 14.02 14.49
N HIS A 58 -31.38 14.71 15.59
CA HIS A 58 -32.41 15.17 16.53
C HIS A 58 -33.27 16.25 15.89
N ASN A 59 -34.53 15.94 15.69
CA ASN A 59 -35.47 16.98 15.26
C ASN A 59 -35.77 17.92 16.43
N LYS A 60 -35.79 19.21 16.17
CA LYS A 60 -36.16 20.25 17.14
C LYS A 60 -37.57 20.07 17.73
N SER A 61 -38.33 19.10 17.24
CA SER A 61 -39.72 18.83 17.65
C SER A 61 -39.86 17.73 18.73
N GLY A 62 -38.78 17.13 19.22
CA GLY A 62 -38.85 16.17 20.34
C GLY A 62 -39.49 14.80 20.01
N LYS A 63 -39.76 14.48 18.74
CA LYS A 63 -40.28 13.19 18.32
C LYS A 63 -39.21 12.11 18.45
N LYS A 64 -39.59 10.90 18.89
CA LYS A 64 -38.71 9.76 18.99
C LYS A 64 -38.25 9.31 17.61
N LYS A 65 -37.00 8.90 17.52
CA LYS A 65 -36.26 8.47 16.33
C LYS A 65 -37.00 7.42 15.49
N GLU A 66 -37.74 6.52 16.12
CA GLU A 66 -38.52 5.44 15.48
C GLU A 66 -39.73 5.98 14.72
N GLU A 67 -40.40 7.00 15.24
CA GLU A 67 -41.55 7.64 14.61
C GLU A 67 -41.17 8.41 13.35
N LEU A 68 -39.98 9.06 13.35
CA LEU A 68 -39.46 9.77 12.19
C LEU A 68 -38.99 8.82 11.08
N LEU A 69 -38.50 7.64 11.45
CA LEU A 69 -38.14 6.57 10.51
C LEU A 69 -39.36 5.96 9.82
N GLU A 70 -40.45 5.81 10.54
CA GLU A 70 -41.70 5.30 10.02
C GLU A 70 -42.41 6.34 9.13
N GLU A 71 -42.44 7.61 9.55
CA GLU A 71 -42.95 8.71 8.72
C GLU A 71 -42.16 8.85 7.40
N ALA A 72 -40.82 8.77 7.44
CA ALA A 72 -40.00 8.84 6.24
C ALA A 72 -40.20 7.65 5.28
N LYS A 73 -40.46 6.46 5.81
CA LYS A 73 -40.85 5.28 5.02
C LYS A 73 -42.21 5.46 4.34
N HIS A 74 -43.19 6.03 5.05
CA HIS A 74 -44.52 6.30 4.53
C HIS A 74 -44.58 7.39 3.46
N GLU A 75 -43.67 8.38 3.53
CA GLU A 75 -43.65 9.48 2.57
C GLU A 75 -42.89 9.18 1.28
N GLY A 76 -42.40 7.94 1.08
CA GLY A 76 -41.65 7.56 -0.12
C GLY A 76 -40.31 8.33 -0.29
N LYS A 77 -39.86 9.05 0.74
CA LYS A 77 -38.61 9.84 0.72
C LYS A 77 -37.36 9.00 0.91
N TRP A 78 -37.53 7.70 1.08
CA TRP A 78 -36.45 6.71 1.14
C TRP A 78 -36.27 6.06 -0.23
N GLN A 79 -35.98 6.86 -1.22
CA GLN A 79 -35.47 6.34 -2.46
C GLN A 79 -33.96 6.54 -2.45
N ASP A 80 -33.28 5.44 -2.76
CA ASP A 80 -31.94 5.34 -3.32
C ASP A 80 -30.80 5.16 -2.32
N ASN A 81 -29.89 4.31 -2.73
CA ASN A 81 -28.66 3.93 -2.04
C ASN A 81 -27.88 5.16 -1.55
N LYS A 82 -27.66 5.26 -0.25
CA LYS A 82 -26.83 6.31 0.32
C LYS A 82 -25.38 5.89 0.33
N PHE A 83 -24.52 6.74 -0.24
CA PHE A 83 -23.09 6.55 -0.29
C PHE A 83 -22.38 7.38 0.77
N VAL A 84 -21.64 6.73 1.66
CA VAL A 84 -20.82 7.39 2.67
C VAL A 84 -19.34 7.11 2.36
N ILE A 85 -18.61 8.14 2.02
CA ILE A 85 -17.18 8.06 1.72
C ILE A 85 -16.39 8.50 2.95
N VAL A 86 -15.52 7.62 3.45
CA VAL A 86 -14.72 7.85 4.65
C VAL A 86 -13.28 7.41 4.42
N ASN A 87 -12.30 8.12 4.95
CA ASN A 87 -10.92 7.64 4.90
C ASN A 87 -10.54 6.81 6.13
N PHE A 88 -9.52 5.98 5.97
CA PHE A 88 -9.05 5.08 7.02
C PHE A 88 -8.67 5.79 8.32
N ASP A 89 -7.97 6.94 8.21
CA ASP A 89 -7.44 7.66 9.37
C ASP A 89 -8.58 8.25 10.21
N ILE A 90 -9.65 8.65 9.55
CA ILE A 90 -10.86 9.09 10.22
C ILE A 90 -11.52 7.94 10.98
N VAL A 91 -11.56 6.74 10.45
CA VAL A 91 -12.08 5.58 11.19
C VAL A 91 -11.26 5.35 12.47
N ASP A 92 -9.96 5.59 12.45
CA ASP A 92 -9.11 5.53 13.63
C ASP A 92 -9.42 6.64 14.64
N GLU A 93 -9.77 7.86 14.20
CA GLU A 93 -10.10 9.00 15.06
C GLU A 93 -11.48 8.88 15.73
N PHE A 94 -12.43 8.12 15.18
CA PHE A 94 -13.68 7.78 15.88
C PHE A 94 -13.45 7.17 17.26
N TYR A 95 -12.24 6.63 17.47
CA TYR A 95 -11.87 5.93 18.70
C TYR A 95 -10.87 6.73 19.55
N ASN A 96 -10.45 7.92 19.07
CA ASN A 96 -9.42 8.71 19.74
C ASN A 96 -10.08 9.71 20.69
N VAL A 97 -10.38 9.27 21.91
CA VAL A 97 -10.79 10.17 23.00
C VAL A 97 -9.53 10.55 23.78
N GLY A 98 -8.89 11.66 23.41
CA GLY A 98 -7.91 12.33 24.28
C GLY A 98 -6.52 11.74 24.39
N GLY A 99 -5.99 11.03 23.36
CA GLY A 99 -4.60 10.56 23.36
C GLY A 99 -4.37 9.34 22.49
N ARG A 100 -3.11 8.93 22.29
CA ARG A 100 -2.74 7.77 21.48
C ARG A 100 -3.44 6.51 21.99
N VAL A 101 -4.42 6.01 21.25
CA VAL A 101 -5.13 4.76 21.59
C VAL A 101 -4.16 3.60 21.44
N LYS A 102 -3.73 3.02 22.54
CA LYS A 102 -2.88 1.82 22.55
C LYS A 102 -3.64 0.52 22.33
N LYS A 103 -4.97 0.52 22.54
CA LYS A 103 -5.80 -0.68 22.44
C LYS A 103 -7.22 -0.32 22.04
N ILE A 104 -7.74 -0.96 21.01
CA ILE A 104 -9.14 -0.85 20.59
C ILE A 104 -9.99 -1.74 21.52
N THR A 105 -11.01 -1.16 22.14
CA THR A 105 -11.97 -1.88 22.99
C THR A 105 -13.25 -2.18 22.24
N ASP A 106 -13.98 -3.19 22.74
CA ASP A 106 -15.28 -3.57 22.22
C ASP A 106 -16.31 -2.43 22.37
N GLU A 107 -16.23 -1.69 23.46
CA GLU A 107 -17.09 -0.54 23.72
C GLU A 107 -16.87 0.59 22.71
N MET A 108 -15.62 0.89 22.39
CA MET A 108 -15.30 1.88 21.35
C MET A 108 -15.96 1.51 20.04
N ILE A 109 -15.82 0.24 19.60
CA ILE A 109 -16.42 -0.22 18.34
C ILE A 109 -17.96 -0.11 18.41
N ASN A 110 -18.58 -0.53 19.50
CA ASN A 110 -20.03 -0.50 19.66
C ASN A 110 -20.62 0.93 19.61
N ASN A 111 -19.86 1.92 20.03
CA ASN A 111 -20.27 3.32 20.02
C ASN A 111 -19.98 4.04 18.68
N SER A 112 -19.38 3.35 17.71
CA SER A 112 -19.09 3.92 16.41
C SER A 112 -20.37 4.27 15.63
N PRO A 113 -20.50 5.49 15.10
CA PRO A 113 -21.57 5.85 14.17
C PRO A 113 -21.60 4.91 12.95
N MET A 114 -20.43 4.51 12.45
CA MET A 114 -20.32 3.60 11.31
C MET A 114 -20.94 2.24 11.61
N LEU A 115 -20.75 1.72 12.83
CA LEU A 115 -21.33 0.45 13.23
C LEU A 115 -22.85 0.53 13.31
N LYS A 116 -23.39 1.61 13.90
CA LYS A 116 -24.84 1.85 13.96
C LYS A 116 -25.45 1.90 12.57
N TYR A 117 -24.72 2.46 11.62
CA TYR A 117 -25.17 2.57 10.24
C TYR A 117 -25.15 1.23 9.49
N ILE A 118 -24.08 0.45 9.65
CA ILE A 118 -23.94 -0.88 9.04
C ILE A 118 -24.97 -1.86 9.63
N LEU A 119 -25.22 -1.81 10.94
CA LEU A 119 -26.08 -2.78 11.64
C LEU A 119 -27.56 -2.70 11.30
N ASN A 120 -28.04 -1.54 10.85
CA ASN A 120 -29.47 -1.30 10.78
C ASN A 120 -30.06 -1.36 9.36
N LYS A 121 -29.26 -1.70 8.34
CA LYS A 121 -29.69 -1.68 6.94
C LYS A 121 -28.95 -2.70 6.12
N LYS A 122 -29.55 -3.14 5.02
CA LYS A 122 -28.88 -3.95 4.00
C LYS A 122 -27.71 -3.13 3.43
N SER A 123 -26.49 -3.51 3.74
CA SER A 123 -25.31 -2.69 3.52
C SER A 123 -24.22 -3.36 2.70
N LEU A 124 -23.57 -2.56 1.86
CA LEU A 124 -22.36 -2.90 1.13
C LEU A 124 -21.18 -2.12 1.71
N LEU A 125 -20.15 -2.83 2.13
CA LEU A 125 -18.87 -2.24 2.52
C LEU A 125 -17.86 -2.39 1.39
N ILE A 126 -17.39 -1.28 0.85
CA ILE A 126 -16.31 -1.22 -0.14
C ILE A 126 -15.08 -0.68 0.55
N ILE A 127 -13.97 -1.42 0.47
CA ILE A 127 -12.67 -1.00 1.00
C ILE A 127 -11.72 -0.85 -0.18
N ASP A 128 -11.40 0.39 -0.52
CA ASP A 128 -10.45 0.70 -1.58
C ASP A 128 -9.01 0.73 -1.03
N GLU A 129 -8.04 0.36 -1.85
CA GLU A 129 -6.65 0.13 -1.46
C GLU A 129 -6.53 -0.82 -0.26
N ALA A 130 -7.28 -1.94 -0.32
CA ALA A 130 -7.38 -2.92 0.76
C ALA A 130 -6.02 -3.54 1.17
N HIS A 131 -5.00 -3.47 0.32
CA HIS A 131 -3.63 -3.88 0.66
C HIS A 131 -3.06 -3.12 1.87
N LYS A 132 -3.55 -1.91 2.17
CA LYS A 132 -3.18 -1.14 3.37
C LYS A 132 -3.65 -1.79 4.68
N LEU A 133 -4.48 -2.82 4.58
CA LEU A 133 -4.94 -3.65 5.70
C LEU A 133 -4.16 -4.96 5.85
N SER A 134 -3.03 -5.11 5.19
CA SER A 134 -2.20 -6.32 5.24
C SER A 134 -1.51 -6.55 6.60
N ASN A 135 -1.38 -5.52 7.43
CA ASN A 135 -0.78 -5.62 8.77
C ASN A 135 -1.87 -5.74 9.84
N LYS A 136 -2.04 -6.95 10.40
CA LYS A 136 -3.01 -7.26 11.47
C LYS A 136 -2.79 -6.48 12.77
N ASP A 137 -1.57 -6.01 13.02
CA ASP A 137 -1.21 -5.33 14.26
C ASP A 137 -1.50 -3.83 14.20
N SER A 138 -1.75 -3.29 13.00
CA SER A 138 -2.15 -1.90 12.83
C SER A 138 -3.51 -1.60 13.47
N ILE A 139 -3.64 -0.40 14.00
CA ILE A 139 -4.91 0.10 14.58
C ILE A 139 -6.00 0.03 13.51
N ARG A 140 -5.71 0.49 12.30
CA ARG A 140 -6.61 0.47 11.14
C ARG A 140 -7.21 -0.91 10.88
N TYR A 141 -6.36 -1.96 10.80
CA TYR A 141 -6.84 -3.33 10.60
C TYR A 141 -7.79 -3.77 11.72
N LYS A 142 -7.39 -3.54 12.99
CA LYS A 142 -8.18 -3.97 14.16
C LYS A 142 -9.55 -3.29 14.21
N VAL A 143 -9.60 -2.01 13.89
CA VAL A 143 -10.86 -1.25 13.83
C VAL A 143 -11.77 -1.80 12.75
N ILE A 144 -11.28 -1.92 11.52
CA ILE A 144 -12.07 -2.42 10.39
C ILE A 144 -12.53 -3.86 10.63
N GLN A 145 -11.66 -4.72 11.14
CA GLN A 145 -12.04 -6.09 11.52
C GLN A 145 -13.15 -6.09 12.59
N GLY A 146 -13.05 -5.22 13.59
CA GLY A 146 -14.06 -5.06 14.62
C GLY A 146 -15.41 -4.60 14.06
N LEU A 147 -15.39 -3.61 13.15
CA LEU A 147 -16.58 -3.13 12.46
C LEU A 147 -17.25 -4.23 11.63
N ILE A 148 -16.48 -4.97 10.83
CA ILE A 148 -17.00 -6.08 10.03
C ILE A 148 -17.59 -7.18 10.91
N LYS A 149 -16.87 -7.58 11.95
CA LYS A 149 -17.32 -8.67 12.86
C LYS A 149 -18.63 -8.34 13.58
N ARG A 150 -18.85 -7.08 13.92
CA ARG A 150 -20.03 -6.64 14.68
C ARG A 150 -21.14 -6.12 13.79
N GLY A 151 -20.77 -5.38 12.74
CA GLY A 151 -21.72 -4.80 11.80
C GLY A 151 -22.32 -5.82 10.86
N LYS A 152 -21.56 -6.88 10.53
CA LYS A 152 -21.97 -7.93 9.59
C LYS A 152 -22.59 -7.37 8.32
N PRO A 153 -21.86 -6.54 7.56
CA PRO A 153 -22.38 -6.03 6.30
C PRO A 153 -22.78 -7.19 5.37
N ASP A 154 -23.85 -7.02 4.60
CA ASP A 154 -24.37 -8.08 3.72
C ASP A 154 -23.39 -8.45 2.61
N SER A 155 -22.58 -7.50 2.20
CA SER A 155 -21.50 -7.73 1.23
C SER A 155 -20.29 -6.89 1.54
N ILE A 156 -19.10 -7.44 1.24
CA ILE A 156 -17.81 -6.76 1.40
C ILE A 156 -17.04 -6.87 0.08
N TYR A 157 -16.64 -5.73 -0.48
CA TYR A 157 -15.78 -5.65 -1.64
C TYR A 157 -14.44 -5.02 -1.24
N LEU A 158 -13.37 -5.76 -1.49
CA LEU A 158 -12.01 -5.31 -1.26
C LEU A 158 -11.39 -4.96 -2.61
N ALA A 159 -11.21 -3.68 -2.88
CA ALA A 159 -10.59 -3.19 -4.10
C ALA A 159 -9.11 -2.89 -3.86
N THR A 160 -8.25 -3.34 -4.74
CA THR A 160 -6.82 -3.01 -4.72
C THR A 160 -6.17 -3.31 -6.07
N GLY A 161 -5.32 -2.41 -6.54
CA GLY A 161 -4.45 -2.67 -7.70
C GLY A 161 -3.31 -3.64 -7.38
N THR A 162 -2.97 -3.82 -6.09
CA THR A 162 -1.83 -4.61 -5.62
C THR A 162 -2.23 -5.51 -4.45
N PRO A 163 -2.96 -6.62 -4.70
CA PRO A 163 -3.47 -7.50 -3.64
C PRO A 163 -2.35 -8.18 -2.84
N VAL A 164 -1.20 -8.38 -3.46
CA VAL A 164 0.02 -8.89 -2.84
C VAL A 164 1.10 -7.85 -2.99
N THR A 165 1.41 -7.15 -1.91
CA THR A 165 2.41 -6.07 -1.93
C THR A 165 3.85 -6.59 -1.82
N ASN A 166 4.09 -7.62 -1.00
CA ASN A 166 5.43 -8.15 -0.76
C ASN A 166 5.51 -9.67 -0.84
N ASN A 167 4.55 -10.36 -0.22
CA ASN A 167 4.50 -11.82 -0.19
C ASN A 167 3.06 -12.31 0.07
N PRO A 168 2.76 -13.63 -0.07
CA PRO A 168 1.43 -14.18 0.18
C PRO A 168 0.89 -13.96 1.59
N GLN A 169 1.76 -13.72 2.58
CA GLN A 169 1.34 -13.40 3.94
C GLN A 169 0.44 -12.15 4.00
N ASN A 170 0.73 -11.15 3.17
CA ASN A 170 -0.07 -9.92 3.10
C ASN A 170 -1.50 -10.20 2.67
N LEU A 171 -1.67 -11.12 1.72
CA LEU A 171 -2.98 -11.54 1.24
C LEU A 171 -3.80 -12.28 2.31
N TYR A 172 -3.15 -13.06 3.19
CA TYR A 172 -3.83 -13.76 4.28
C TYR A 172 -4.70 -12.83 5.12
N HIS A 173 -4.17 -11.69 5.55
CA HIS A 173 -4.89 -10.78 6.42
C HIS A 173 -6.05 -10.08 5.69
N VAL A 174 -5.90 -9.81 4.41
CA VAL A 174 -6.95 -9.24 3.56
C VAL A 174 -8.09 -10.25 3.37
N LEU A 175 -7.77 -11.51 3.05
CA LEU A 175 -8.76 -12.59 2.92
C LEU A 175 -9.49 -12.89 4.23
N LYS A 176 -8.81 -12.72 5.36
CA LYS A 176 -9.40 -12.92 6.69
C LYS A 176 -10.49 -11.90 7.02
N LEU A 177 -10.42 -10.70 6.47
CA LEU A 177 -11.48 -9.69 6.65
C LEU A 177 -12.81 -10.11 6.04
N ILE A 178 -12.77 -10.85 4.93
CA ILE A 178 -13.98 -11.38 4.26
C ILE A 178 -14.35 -12.80 4.74
N GLY A 179 -13.64 -13.34 5.73
CA GLY A 179 -13.94 -14.66 6.29
C GLY A 179 -13.68 -15.82 5.33
N HIS A 180 -12.71 -15.70 4.41
CA HIS A 180 -12.43 -16.77 3.45
C HIS A 180 -11.87 -18.02 4.16
N PRO A 181 -12.40 -19.25 3.88
CA PRO A 181 -12.01 -20.49 4.58
C PRO A 181 -10.52 -20.82 4.57
N ILE A 182 -9.77 -20.38 3.55
CA ILE A 182 -8.32 -20.55 3.48
C ILE A 182 -7.58 -19.91 4.67
N THR A 183 -8.25 -19.03 5.41
CA THR A 183 -7.69 -18.31 6.56
C THR A 183 -8.07 -18.94 7.91
N ASP A 184 -8.74 -20.08 7.94
CA ASP A 184 -9.12 -20.76 9.17
C ASP A 184 -7.90 -21.38 9.86
N ASP A 185 -6.93 -21.87 9.08
CA ASP A 185 -5.64 -22.36 9.57
C ASP A 185 -4.50 -21.41 9.18
N TYR A 186 -4.14 -20.51 10.10
CA TYR A 186 -3.01 -19.60 9.91
C TYR A 186 -1.69 -20.34 9.70
N ARG A 187 -1.43 -21.38 10.49
CA ARG A 187 -0.18 -22.10 10.44
C ARG A 187 -0.02 -22.86 9.12
N GLY A 188 -1.05 -23.59 8.71
CA GLY A 188 -1.07 -24.29 7.45
C GLY A 188 -0.93 -23.35 6.26
N TYR A 189 -1.59 -22.18 6.29
CA TYR A 189 -1.42 -21.15 5.26
C TYR A 189 0.03 -20.66 5.17
N MET A 190 0.65 -20.35 6.30
CA MET A 190 2.01 -19.83 6.35
C MET A 190 3.04 -20.88 5.89
N GLU A 191 2.89 -22.12 6.32
CA GLU A 191 3.77 -23.24 5.89
C GLU A 191 3.61 -23.52 4.40
N ARG A 192 2.36 -23.54 3.90
CA ARG A 192 2.05 -23.91 2.53
C ARG A 192 2.36 -22.84 1.49
N TYR A 193 1.98 -21.58 1.76
CA TYR A 193 2.06 -20.51 0.76
C TYR A 193 3.17 -19.49 1.02
N CYS A 194 3.70 -19.44 2.25
CA CYS A 194 4.72 -18.46 2.63
C CYS A 194 6.07 -19.10 2.97
N GLY A 195 6.22 -20.41 2.75
CA GLY A 195 7.45 -21.14 3.07
C GLY A 195 7.88 -20.99 4.53
N ALA A 196 6.90 -20.92 5.44
CA ALA A 196 7.17 -20.66 6.85
C ALA A 196 8.06 -21.74 7.46
N LYS A 197 9.20 -21.33 7.99
CA LYS A 197 10.19 -22.19 8.64
C LYS A 197 10.45 -21.67 10.05
N LYS A 198 10.59 -22.60 10.99
CA LYS A 198 11.08 -22.27 12.32
C LYS A 198 12.59 -22.11 12.26
N ILE A 199 13.07 -20.95 12.67
CA ILE A 199 14.51 -20.68 12.81
C ILE A 199 14.83 -20.26 14.24
N CYS A 200 16.08 -20.46 14.65
CA CYS A 200 16.55 -19.94 15.92
C CYS A 200 16.54 -18.41 15.91
N HIS A 201 16.01 -17.83 16.98
CA HIS A 201 15.97 -16.38 17.13
C HIS A 201 17.37 -15.76 17.05
N PRO A 202 17.60 -14.64 16.34
CA PRO A 202 18.93 -14.03 16.19
C PRO A 202 19.68 -13.81 17.50
N LYS A 203 18.98 -13.45 18.58
CA LYS A 203 19.57 -13.28 19.92
C LYS A 203 20.17 -14.55 20.52
N ASP A 204 19.79 -15.72 20.02
CA ASP A 204 20.30 -17.02 20.47
C ASP A 204 21.29 -17.62 19.45
N ARG A 205 21.82 -16.82 18.50
CA ARG A 205 22.71 -17.26 17.43
C ARG A 205 23.99 -17.91 17.98
N GLU A 206 24.61 -17.30 18.98
CA GLU A 206 25.82 -17.84 19.63
C GLU A 206 25.51 -19.16 20.33
N LYS A 207 24.40 -19.21 21.09
CA LYS A 207 23.93 -20.42 21.75
C LYS A 207 23.64 -21.54 20.75
N ARG A 208 22.99 -21.23 19.64
CA ARG A 208 22.75 -22.16 18.52
C ARG A 208 24.08 -22.69 17.97
N ASN A 209 25.05 -21.79 17.70
CA ASN A 209 26.34 -22.17 17.15
C ASN A 209 27.12 -23.08 18.13
N ALA A 210 27.10 -22.76 19.43
CA ALA A 210 27.71 -23.60 20.45
C ALA A 210 27.08 -25.00 20.53
N ILE A 211 25.76 -25.12 20.44
CA ILE A 211 25.05 -26.40 20.37
C ILE A 211 25.46 -27.17 19.13
N SER A 212 25.47 -26.52 17.96
CA SER A 212 25.81 -27.15 16.69
C SER A 212 27.22 -27.67 16.69
N ASN A 213 28.20 -26.84 17.09
CA ASN A 213 29.62 -27.25 17.11
C ASN A 213 29.88 -28.42 18.08
N ARG A 214 29.23 -28.36 19.27
CA ARG A 214 29.37 -29.46 20.26
C ARG A 214 28.76 -30.75 19.77
N TYR A 215 27.62 -30.70 19.11
CA TYR A 215 26.97 -31.89 18.56
C TYR A 215 27.78 -32.49 17.40
N ILE A 216 28.24 -31.68 16.45
CA ILE A 216 29.04 -32.09 15.32
C ILE A 216 30.35 -32.76 15.81
N ALA A 217 31.02 -32.11 16.76
CA ALA A 217 32.25 -32.67 17.36
C ALA A 217 32.00 -34.00 18.11
N SER A 218 30.86 -34.15 18.77
CA SER A 218 30.50 -35.40 19.48
C SER A 218 30.32 -36.59 18.55
N LEU A 219 30.09 -36.34 17.27
CA LEU A 219 29.99 -37.35 16.21
C LEU A 219 31.32 -37.58 15.47
N GLY A 220 32.40 -36.91 15.90
CA GLY A 220 33.70 -36.99 15.22
C GLY A 220 33.70 -36.30 13.85
N LYS A 221 32.77 -35.37 13.61
CA LYS A 221 32.60 -34.63 12.35
C LYS A 221 33.07 -33.19 12.52
N HIS A 222 33.36 -32.50 11.41
CA HIS A 222 33.91 -31.14 11.41
C HIS A 222 32.93 -30.12 10.87
N THR A 223 31.98 -30.56 10.03
CA THR A 223 31.05 -29.63 9.38
C THR A 223 29.59 -30.13 9.37
N TRP A 224 28.66 -29.21 9.21
CA TRP A 224 27.25 -29.53 9.01
C TRP A 224 27.00 -30.42 7.77
N TYR A 225 27.80 -30.28 6.75
CA TYR A 225 27.63 -31.03 5.49
C TYR A 225 27.91 -32.50 5.63
N GLU A 226 28.68 -32.91 6.62
CA GLU A 226 29.03 -34.32 6.92
C GLU A 226 27.91 -35.05 7.68
N LEU A 227 26.90 -34.30 8.17
CA LEU A 227 25.80 -34.91 8.91
C LEU A 227 24.80 -35.58 7.96
N THR A 228 24.37 -36.79 8.36
CA THR A 228 23.22 -37.47 7.74
C THR A 228 21.92 -36.72 8.05
N ASP A 229 20.84 -36.96 7.30
CA ASP A 229 19.57 -36.33 7.51
C ASP A 229 18.96 -36.63 8.89
N LYS A 230 19.20 -37.85 9.42
CA LYS A 230 18.81 -38.23 10.78
C LYS A 230 19.54 -37.40 11.85
N GLU A 231 20.86 -37.21 11.67
CA GLU A 231 21.67 -36.37 12.59
C GLU A 231 21.31 -34.90 12.50
N LYS A 232 21.03 -34.39 11.29
CA LYS A 232 20.52 -33.03 11.09
C LYS A 232 19.18 -32.84 11.81
N GLY A 233 18.27 -33.82 11.73
CA GLY A 233 17.01 -33.82 12.45
C GLY A 233 17.19 -33.78 13.96
N ALA A 234 18.08 -34.59 14.50
CA ALA A 234 18.39 -34.61 15.92
C ALA A 234 18.99 -33.29 16.41
N LEU A 235 19.93 -32.72 15.66
CA LEU A 235 20.48 -31.40 15.96
C LEU A 235 19.44 -30.31 15.93
N GLN A 236 18.53 -30.31 14.93
CA GLN A 236 17.44 -29.36 14.84
C GLN A 236 16.52 -29.45 16.09
N GLN A 237 16.16 -30.62 16.53
CA GLN A 237 15.38 -30.84 17.77
C GLN A 237 16.10 -30.30 19.00
N MET A 238 17.42 -30.48 19.10
CA MET A 238 18.22 -29.92 20.19
C MET A 238 18.23 -28.41 20.20
N ILE A 239 18.33 -27.79 19.01
CA ILE A 239 18.25 -26.32 18.87
C ILE A 239 16.85 -25.82 19.28
N GLU A 240 15.79 -26.46 18.77
CA GLU A 240 14.42 -26.09 19.07
C GLU A 240 14.08 -26.19 20.57
N SER A 241 14.64 -27.17 21.27
CA SER A 241 14.41 -27.35 22.72
C SER A 241 15.20 -26.38 23.59
N ARG A 242 16.27 -25.79 23.09
CA ARG A 242 17.20 -25.00 23.91
C ARG A 242 17.29 -23.52 23.52
N CYS A 243 16.88 -23.17 22.30
CA CYS A 243 16.89 -21.79 21.82
C CYS A 243 15.46 -21.27 21.67
N ARG A 244 15.33 -19.96 21.76
CA ARG A 244 14.09 -19.30 21.34
C ARG A 244 13.92 -19.48 19.84
N MET A 245 12.76 -19.91 19.42
CA MET A 245 12.43 -20.11 18.02
C MET A 245 11.53 -18.98 17.53
N MET A 246 11.72 -18.57 16.29
CA MET A 246 10.83 -17.67 15.58
C MET A 246 10.42 -18.26 14.24
N THR A 247 9.23 -17.96 13.78
CA THR A 247 8.76 -18.36 12.46
C THR A 247 9.12 -17.26 11.46
N VAL A 248 9.83 -17.62 10.41
CA VAL A 248 10.13 -16.74 9.27
C VAL A 248 9.35 -17.25 8.08
N ALA A 249 8.65 -16.36 7.41
CA ALA A 249 7.83 -16.64 6.24
C ALA A 249 8.16 -15.58 5.20
N GLN A 250 9.08 -15.85 4.31
CA GLN A 250 9.59 -14.90 3.30
C GLN A 250 9.57 -15.46 1.87
N GLU A 251 9.17 -16.72 1.74
CA GLU A 251 9.07 -17.38 0.44
C GLU A 251 7.65 -17.27 -0.11
N ALA A 252 7.50 -17.54 -1.39
CA ALA A 252 6.21 -17.67 -2.04
C ALA A 252 6.17 -19.07 -2.69
N THR A 253 5.31 -19.93 -2.17
CA THR A 253 5.21 -21.33 -2.55
C THR A 253 3.77 -21.70 -2.90
N ASN A 254 3.57 -22.72 -3.73
CA ASN A 254 2.26 -23.25 -4.14
C ASN A 254 1.28 -22.14 -4.65
N LEU A 255 1.80 -21.19 -5.42
CA LEU A 255 1.06 -19.99 -5.83
C LEU A 255 -0.12 -20.31 -6.76
N GLU A 256 0.02 -21.32 -7.63
CA GLU A 256 -1.06 -21.75 -8.53
C GLU A 256 -2.24 -22.34 -7.74
N GLU A 257 -1.98 -23.14 -6.74
CA GLU A 257 -3.03 -23.64 -5.85
C GLU A 257 -3.72 -22.48 -5.07
N LEU A 258 -2.92 -21.52 -4.57
CA LEU A 258 -3.48 -20.35 -3.90
C LEU A 258 -4.42 -19.59 -4.82
N LYS A 259 -3.99 -19.35 -6.05
CA LYS A 259 -4.78 -18.68 -7.09
C LYS A 259 -6.07 -19.43 -7.39
N GLU A 260 -6.02 -20.74 -7.58
CA GLU A 260 -7.19 -21.57 -7.81
C GLU A 260 -8.19 -21.46 -6.65
N ARG A 261 -7.72 -21.57 -5.41
CA ARG A 261 -8.56 -21.51 -4.22
C ARG A 261 -9.26 -20.18 -3.99
N ILE A 262 -8.68 -19.06 -4.45
CA ILE A 262 -9.31 -17.74 -4.34
C ILE A 262 -10.07 -17.32 -5.61
N SER A 263 -10.01 -18.10 -6.68
CA SER A 263 -10.53 -17.73 -8.01
C SER A 263 -12.02 -17.38 -8.01
N THR A 264 -12.82 -18.01 -7.15
CA THR A 264 -14.27 -17.79 -7.06
C THR A 264 -14.65 -16.44 -6.44
N ILE A 265 -13.75 -15.86 -5.64
CA ILE A 265 -13.99 -14.59 -4.94
C ILE A 265 -13.10 -13.45 -5.45
N TYR A 266 -12.22 -13.75 -6.40
CA TYR A 266 -11.22 -12.85 -6.89
C TYR A 266 -11.47 -12.49 -8.36
N LEU A 267 -11.85 -11.23 -8.59
CA LEU A 267 -11.99 -10.70 -9.94
C LEU A 267 -10.79 -9.79 -10.23
N ARG A 268 -10.02 -10.11 -11.25
CA ARG A 268 -8.97 -9.25 -11.77
C ARG A 268 -9.28 -8.83 -13.21
N ARG A 269 -8.98 -7.55 -13.47
CA ARG A 269 -8.82 -7.02 -14.82
C ARG A 269 -7.44 -6.36 -14.89
N THR A 270 -6.66 -6.73 -15.86
CA THR A 270 -5.38 -6.08 -16.14
C THR A 270 -5.58 -5.04 -17.24
N LYS A 271 -4.60 -4.17 -17.39
CA LYS A 271 -4.63 -3.23 -18.50
C LYS A 271 -4.51 -3.91 -19.86
N ASP A 272 -3.88 -5.09 -19.90
CA ASP A 272 -3.78 -5.91 -21.10
C ASP A 272 -5.16 -6.43 -21.57
N ASP A 273 -6.14 -6.53 -20.63
CA ASP A 273 -7.53 -6.89 -20.95
C ASP A 273 -8.33 -5.70 -21.54
N ILE A 274 -7.73 -4.51 -21.64
CA ILE A 274 -8.41 -3.28 -22.09
C ILE A 274 -8.03 -3.00 -23.54
N ASN A 275 -9.01 -3.13 -24.42
CA ASN A 275 -8.84 -2.79 -25.84
C ASN A 275 -8.60 -1.27 -25.99
N GLY A 276 -7.62 -0.92 -26.84
CA GLY A 276 -7.33 0.47 -27.18
C GLY A 276 -6.42 1.21 -26.19
N LEU A 277 -5.84 0.53 -25.20
CA LEU A 277 -4.79 1.12 -24.39
C LEU A 277 -3.50 1.24 -25.22
N VAL A 278 -2.87 2.41 -25.13
CA VAL A 278 -1.59 2.66 -25.83
C VAL A 278 -0.45 1.82 -25.26
N GLN A 279 0.58 1.59 -26.06
CA GLN A 279 1.77 0.86 -25.61
C GLN A 279 2.53 1.62 -24.52
N LYS A 280 3.11 0.87 -23.58
CA LYS A 280 4.01 1.35 -22.54
C LYS A 280 5.40 0.74 -22.76
N HIS A 281 6.39 1.61 -22.89
CA HIS A 281 7.79 1.24 -23.06
C HIS A 281 8.53 1.53 -21.75
N VAL A 282 9.18 0.53 -21.20
CA VAL A 282 10.01 0.67 -19.99
C VAL A 282 11.48 0.64 -20.43
N HIS A 283 12.23 1.64 -20.00
CA HIS A 283 13.65 1.82 -20.30
C HIS A 283 14.44 1.76 -19.00
N GLU A 284 15.39 0.86 -18.92
CA GLU A 284 16.32 0.71 -17.81
C GLU A 284 17.66 1.37 -18.20
N MET A 285 18.06 2.40 -17.47
CA MET A 285 19.33 3.08 -17.68
C MET A 285 20.29 2.76 -16.53
N PHE A 286 21.38 2.09 -16.87
CA PHE A 286 22.40 1.71 -15.90
C PHE A 286 23.58 2.67 -15.95
N TYR A 287 23.99 3.16 -14.79
CA TYR A 287 25.12 4.03 -14.58
C TYR A 287 26.17 3.38 -13.69
N ASP A 288 27.43 3.75 -13.92
CA ASP A 288 28.52 3.44 -13.02
C ASP A 288 28.86 4.68 -12.18
N MET A 289 29.22 4.50 -10.92
CA MET A 289 29.65 5.60 -10.07
C MET A 289 31.03 6.10 -10.51
N THR A 290 31.28 7.41 -10.37
CA THR A 290 32.64 7.93 -10.47
C THR A 290 33.48 7.42 -9.28
N PRO A 291 34.82 7.43 -9.37
CA PRO A 291 35.67 7.02 -8.25
C PRO A 291 35.38 7.80 -6.96
N GLU A 292 35.06 9.09 -7.06
CA GLU A 292 34.71 9.93 -5.91
C GLU A 292 33.35 9.51 -5.31
N GLN A 293 32.37 9.22 -6.15
CA GLN A 293 31.06 8.74 -5.72
C GLN A 293 31.17 7.36 -5.07
N GLU A 294 31.98 6.47 -5.61
CA GLU A 294 32.21 5.14 -5.05
C GLU A 294 32.90 5.22 -3.69
N LEU A 295 33.89 6.09 -3.55
CA LEU A 295 34.61 6.34 -2.29
C LEU A 295 33.63 6.80 -1.20
N GLU A 296 32.79 7.79 -1.52
CA GLU A 296 31.78 8.31 -0.56
C GLU A 296 30.71 7.27 -0.24
N TYR A 297 30.25 6.51 -1.24
CA TYR A 297 29.31 5.42 -1.03
C TYR A 297 29.87 4.37 -0.08
N ASN A 298 31.13 3.97 -0.25
CA ASN A 298 31.79 2.98 0.58
C ASN A 298 32.01 3.51 2.01
N ARG A 299 32.37 4.81 2.17
CA ARG A 299 32.48 5.47 3.47
C ARG A 299 31.16 5.40 4.24
N LEU A 300 30.05 5.78 3.61
CA LEU A 300 28.71 5.71 4.19
C LEU A 300 28.32 4.27 4.56
N TRP A 301 28.74 3.30 3.75
CA TRP A 301 28.51 1.90 4.03
C TRP A 301 29.28 1.41 5.26
N GLU A 302 30.55 1.77 5.39
CA GLU A 302 31.39 1.42 6.53
C GLU A 302 30.85 2.03 7.82
N GLU A 303 30.49 3.31 7.81
CA GLU A 303 29.85 3.98 8.95
C GLU A 303 28.56 3.26 9.38
N TYR A 304 27.77 2.83 8.43
CA TYR A 304 26.56 2.05 8.67
C TYR A 304 26.85 0.71 9.34
N GLU A 305 27.76 -0.07 8.78
CA GLU A 305 28.15 -1.37 9.34
C GLU A 305 28.77 -1.23 10.75
N GLU A 306 29.47 -0.15 11.01
CA GLU A 306 30.04 0.14 12.32
C GLU A 306 28.94 0.51 13.34
N MET A 307 28.00 1.38 12.98
CA MET A 307 26.83 1.67 13.79
C MET A 307 26.02 0.40 14.10
N LYS A 308 25.84 -0.48 13.13
CA LYS A 308 25.14 -1.75 13.30
C LYS A 308 25.85 -2.70 14.27
N ARG A 309 27.19 -2.73 14.26
CA ARG A 309 28.00 -3.53 15.20
C ARG A 309 27.94 -3.00 16.63
N GLN A 310 27.86 -1.67 16.81
CA GLN A 310 27.80 -1.04 18.14
C GLN A 310 26.43 -1.19 18.79
N ASP A 311 25.36 -1.38 18.04
CA ASP A 311 23.97 -1.32 18.47
C ASP A 311 23.29 -2.65 18.80
N ASP A 312 24.00 -3.77 18.68
CA ASP A 312 23.52 -5.08 19.19
C ASP A 312 23.23 -5.04 20.72
N LYS A 313 23.53 -3.90 21.38
CA LYS A 313 23.37 -3.71 22.82
C LYS A 313 22.17 -2.86 23.24
N ASN A 314 21.55 -2.05 22.39
CA ASN A 314 20.43 -1.19 22.78
C ASN A 314 19.20 -1.34 21.85
N LYS A 315 18.11 -1.77 22.47
CA LYS A 315 16.78 -1.83 21.88
C LYS A 315 16.21 -0.41 21.80
N GLU A 316 16.10 0.15 20.64
CA GLU A 316 14.97 1.03 20.26
C GLU A 316 15.28 1.68 18.91
N ILE A 317 14.27 1.75 18.08
CA ILE A 317 14.22 2.32 16.74
C ILE A 317 14.49 1.26 15.64
N ASN A 318 13.58 1.28 14.69
CA ASN A 318 13.60 0.50 13.45
C ASN A 318 14.77 1.02 12.57
N LYS A 319 16.02 0.69 13.00
CA LYS A 319 17.27 1.16 12.38
C LYS A 319 17.41 0.72 10.93
N ASP A 320 16.90 -0.49 10.59
CA ASP A 320 16.92 -1.00 9.21
C ASP A 320 16.22 -0.05 8.23
N LEU A 321 15.21 0.72 8.69
CA LEU A 321 14.51 1.73 7.90
C LEU A 321 15.30 3.04 7.78
N LEU A 322 15.96 3.46 8.85
CA LEU A 322 16.78 4.68 8.86
C LEU A 322 18.05 4.53 8.01
N GLU A 323 18.63 3.37 8.03
CA GLU A 323 19.90 3.03 7.43
C GLU A 323 19.78 2.77 5.92
N GLY A 324 18.74 2.05 5.50
CA GLY A 324 18.35 2.00 4.09
C GLY A 324 18.07 3.39 3.51
N ALA A 325 17.63 4.35 4.33
CA ALA A 325 17.37 5.71 3.90
C ALA A 325 18.65 6.49 3.55
N VAL A 326 19.75 6.31 4.25
CA VAL A 326 21.00 7.09 4.01
C VAL A 326 21.59 6.74 2.64
N TYR A 327 21.76 5.45 2.32
CA TYR A 327 22.29 5.02 1.02
C TYR A 327 21.36 5.36 -0.13
N ARG A 328 20.07 5.18 0.10
CA ARG A 328 19.06 5.52 -0.92
C ARG A 328 19.02 7.00 -1.20
N LYS A 329 19.16 7.84 -0.18
CA LYS A 329 19.26 9.29 -0.34
C LYS A 329 20.53 9.69 -1.08
N TYR A 330 21.65 9.05 -0.77
CA TYR A 330 22.90 9.33 -1.48
C TYR A 330 22.77 8.99 -2.96
N ILE A 331 22.31 7.78 -3.30
CA ILE A 331 22.07 7.38 -4.70
C ILE A 331 21.04 8.31 -5.36
N SER A 332 19.98 8.66 -4.65
CA SER A 332 18.97 9.60 -5.11
C SER A 332 19.59 10.94 -5.53
N ASN A 333 20.49 11.48 -4.71
CA ASN A 333 21.14 12.76 -4.96
C ASN A 333 22.11 12.69 -6.16
N ILE A 334 22.90 11.62 -6.29
CA ILE A 334 23.80 11.46 -7.45
C ILE A 334 23.04 11.13 -8.74
N THR A 335 21.78 10.71 -8.67
CA THR A 335 20.91 10.47 -9.81
C THR A 335 20.34 11.78 -10.37
N VAL A 336 20.16 12.83 -9.55
CA VAL A 336 19.55 14.12 -9.97
C VAL A 336 20.16 14.68 -11.26
N PRO A 337 21.49 14.81 -11.43
CA PRO A 337 22.08 15.35 -12.67
C PRO A 337 21.73 14.52 -13.92
N HIS A 338 21.60 13.21 -13.78
CA HIS A 338 21.19 12.34 -14.88
C HIS A 338 19.70 12.53 -15.22
N THR A 339 18.87 12.74 -14.17
CA THR A 339 17.44 13.08 -14.35
C THR A 339 17.30 14.41 -15.10
N GLU A 340 18.05 15.43 -14.71
CA GLU A 340 18.07 16.73 -15.38
C GLU A 340 18.44 16.61 -16.87
N ASP A 341 19.51 15.86 -17.18
CA ASP A 341 19.94 15.66 -18.58
C ASP A 341 18.86 14.98 -19.46
N ILE A 342 18.18 13.97 -18.91
CA ILE A 342 17.09 13.28 -19.62
C ILE A 342 15.90 14.23 -19.82
N VAL A 343 15.45 14.86 -18.74
CA VAL A 343 14.26 15.72 -18.75
C VAL A 343 14.47 16.95 -19.61
N ASP A 344 15.63 17.57 -19.56
CA ASP A 344 15.98 18.70 -20.41
C ASP A 344 15.88 18.39 -21.90
N LYS A 345 16.35 17.21 -22.30
CA LYS A 345 16.23 16.74 -23.69
C LYS A 345 14.77 16.59 -24.11
N LEU A 346 13.90 16.13 -23.20
CA LEU A 346 12.48 15.97 -23.47
C LEU A 346 11.75 17.32 -23.48
N VAL A 347 12.03 18.20 -22.54
CA VAL A 347 11.44 19.55 -22.48
C VAL A 347 11.82 20.40 -23.72
N ARG A 348 13.06 20.31 -24.17
CA ARG A 348 13.48 20.97 -25.43
C ARG A 348 12.72 20.47 -26.68
N ARG A 349 12.16 19.27 -26.63
CA ARG A 349 11.28 18.72 -27.69
C ARG A 349 9.82 19.10 -27.49
N GLY A 350 9.48 19.93 -26.51
CA GLY A 350 8.12 20.35 -26.20
C GLY A 350 7.30 19.29 -25.44
N GLU A 351 7.94 18.27 -24.85
CA GLU A 351 7.23 17.22 -24.12
C GLU A 351 7.10 17.60 -22.64
N LYS A 352 5.90 17.42 -22.08
CA LYS A 352 5.69 17.46 -20.64
C LYS A 352 6.18 16.16 -20.02
N VAL A 353 6.86 16.27 -18.87
CA VAL A 353 7.52 15.15 -18.21
C VAL A 353 7.09 15.06 -16.76
N VAL A 354 6.90 13.84 -16.28
CA VAL A 354 6.69 13.53 -14.85
C VAL A 354 8.00 13.00 -14.30
N ILE A 355 8.49 13.56 -13.19
CA ILE A 355 9.62 13.02 -12.41
C ILE A 355 9.05 12.39 -11.16
N ALA A 356 9.41 11.12 -10.92
CA ALA A 356 9.00 10.35 -9.76
C ALA A 356 10.13 10.29 -8.73
N CYS A 357 9.87 10.75 -7.50
CA CYS A 357 10.83 10.89 -6.41
C CYS A 357 10.36 10.14 -5.16
N CYS A 358 11.28 9.53 -4.40
CA CYS A 358 10.96 8.94 -3.09
C CYS A 358 11.09 9.95 -1.95
N TYR A 359 12.03 10.91 -2.05
CA TYR A 359 12.40 11.82 -0.98
C TYR A 359 12.09 13.27 -1.31
N ASP A 360 11.75 14.05 -0.29
CA ASP A 360 11.46 15.48 -0.44
C ASP A 360 12.71 16.27 -0.85
N GLU A 361 13.90 15.84 -0.42
CA GLU A 361 15.17 16.52 -0.71
C GLU A 361 15.43 16.61 -2.23
N GLU A 362 15.44 15.49 -2.94
CA GLU A 362 15.60 15.45 -4.39
C GLU A 362 14.50 16.21 -5.14
N LEU A 363 13.28 16.13 -4.60
CA LEU A 363 12.13 16.79 -5.17
C LEU A 363 12.30 18.32 -5.14
N TYR A 364 12.82 18.88 -4.04
CA TYR A 364 13.06 20.33 -3.95
C TYR A 364 14.32 20.75 -4.72
N THR A 365 15.37 19.93 -4.79
CA THR A 365 16.54 20.17 -5.64
C THR A 365 16.12 20.30 -7.11
N LEU A 366 15.31 19.36 -7.60
CA LEU A 366 14.78 19.41 -8.95
C LEU A 366 13.85 20.62 -9.16
N LYS A 367 13.02 20.98 -8.17
CA LYS A 367 12.17 22.17 -8.24
C LYS A 367 13.01 23.45 -8.33
N GLU A 368 14.08 23.54 -7.58
CA GLU A 368 15.00 24.69 -7.65
C GLU A 368 15.64 24.81 -9.05
N TYR A 369 16.06 23.68 -9.62
CA TYR A 369 16.65 23.65 -10.97
C TYR A 369 15.66 24.09 -12.05
N TYR A 370 14.43 23.57 -12.04
CA TYR A 370 13.43 23.89 -13.08
C TYR A 370 12.68 25.21 -12.84
N GLY A 371 12.72 25.75 -11.63
CA GLY A 371 12.03 27.00 -11.27
C GLY A 371 10.55 26.97 -11.61
N ASP A 372 10.07 28.01 -12.31
CA ASP A 372 8.65 28.16 -12.67
C ASP A 372 8.16 27.16 -13.73
N LYS A 373 9.08 26.47 -14.42
CA LYS A 373 8.73 25.41 -15.36
C LYS A 373 8.28 24.12 -14.70
N ALA A 374 8.39 24.00 -13.37
CA ALA A 374 8.02 22.82 -12.64
C ALA A 374 6.98 23.08 -11.54
N VAL A 375 6.14 22.10 -11.29
CA VAL A 375 5.29 22.01 -10.11
C VAL A 375 5.68 20.82 -9.26
N VAL A 376 5.47 20.94 -7.97
CA VAL A 376 5.75 19.90 -6.95
C VAL A 376 4.46 19.29 -6.45
N TYR A 377 4.49 18.00 -6.14
CA TYR A 377 3.39 17.28 -5.49
C TYR A 377 3.91 16.30 -4.45
N ASN A 378 3.63 16.54 -3.16
CA ASN A 378 4.04 15.66 -2.08
C ASN A 378 2.99 15.50 -0.97
N GLY A 379 3.30 14.66 0.03
CA GLY A 379 2.39 14.36 1.13
C GLY A 379 2.12 15.53 2.10
N LYS A 380 3.03 16.52 2.16
CA LYS A 380 2.94 17.66 3.08
C LYS A 380 2.04 18.79 2.58
N MET A 381 1.70 18.77 1.29
CA MET A 381 0.85 19.79 0.68
C MET A 381 -0.60 19.64 1.12
N THR A 382 -1.28 20.77 1.31
CA THR A 382 -2.72 20.85 1.51
C THR A 382 -3.47 20.43 0.25
N LEU A 383 -4.73 20.05 0.37
CA LEU A 383 -5.57 19.69 -0.79
C LEU A 383 -5.59 20.82 -1.83
N LYS A 384 -5.75 22.07 -1.39
CA LYS A 384 -5.75 23.23 -2.28
C LYS A 384 -4.44 23.36 -3.08
N GLN A 385 -3.29 23.23 -2.41
CA GLN A 385 -1.98 23.28 -3.09
C GLN A 385 -1.81 22.13 -4.08
N LYS A 386 -2.34 20.95 -3.76
CA LYS A 386 -2.33 19.79 -4.66
C LYS A 386 -3.17 20.03 -5.90
N ASP A 387 -4.36 20.56 -5.74
CA ASP A 387 -5.25 20.90 -6.85
C ASP A 387 -4.64 21.99 -7.74
N GLU A 388 -4.04 23.03 -7.14
CA GLU A 388 -3.32 24.09 -7.85
C GLU A 388 -2.14 23.54 -8.67
N ALA A 389 -1.34 22.63 -8.11
CA ALA A 389 -0.22 22.02 -8.83
C ALA A 389 -0.70 21.22 -10.04
N ILE A 390 -1.77 20.45 -9.90
CA ILE A 390 -2.37 19.69 -11.01
C ILE A 390 -2.89 20.67 -12.08
N ASP A 391 -3.63 21.68 -11.68
CA ASP A 391 -4.21 22.68 -12.58
C ASP A 391 -3.11 23.42 -13.36
N GLN A 392 -2.03 23.82 -12.71
CA GLN A 392 -0.88 24.44 -13.36
C GLN A 392 -0.24 23.50 -14.39
N PHE A 393 -0.02 22.24 -14.03
CA PHE A 393 0.57 21.27 -14.96
C PHE A 393 -0.33 21.02 -16.18
N TYR A 394 -1.65 21.05 -16.01
CA TYR A 394 -2.59 20.86 -17.12
C TYR A 394 -2.77 22.07 -17.98
N LYS A 395 -3.00 23.23 -17.38
CA LYS A 395 -3.49 24.44 -18.05
C LYS A 395 -2.39 25.41 -18.49
N ASN A 396 -1.27 25.43 -17.75
CA ASN A 396 -0.17 26.34 -18.06
C ASN A 396 0.80 25.70 -19.03
N PRO A 397 0.99 26.23 -20.25
CA PRO A 397 1.92 25.71 -21.24
C PRO A 397 3.40 25.84 -20.82
N ASP A 398 3.74 26.82 -19.97
CA ASP A 398 5.11 27.02 -19.50
C ASP A 398 5.53 26.01 -18.44
N VAL A 399 4.56 25.37 -17.77
CA VAL A 399 4.81 24.31 -16.79
C VAL A 399 4.99 22.98 -17.52
N MET A 400 6.24 22.59 -17.70
CA MET A 400 6.63 21.40 -18.47
C MET A 400 6.94 20.19 -17.61
N VAL A 401 7.25 20.38 -16.32
CA VAL A 401 7.71 19.32 -15.42
C VAL A 401 6.78 19.19 -14.22
N PHE A 402 6.33 17.96 -13.96
CA PHE A 402 5.62 17.59 -12.74
C PHE A 402 6.53 16.73 -11.86
N ILE A 403 6.91 17.22 -10.68
CA ILE A 403 7.81 16.52 -9.76
C ILE A 403 6.97 15.96 -8.62
N GLY A 404 6.80 14.64 -8.57
CA GLY A 404 5.90 13.98 -7.64
C GLY A 404 6.58 12.98 -6.73
N ASN A 405 6.24 13.02 -5.42
CA ASN A 405 6.58 11.93 -4.53
C ASN A 405 5.80 10.67 -4.93
N ILE A 406 6.48 9.54 -5.11
CA ILE A 406 5.90 8.29 -5.63
C ILE A 406 4.64 7.87 -4.84
N VAL A 407 4.74 7.84 -3.52
CA VAL A 407 3.62 7.40 -2.67
C VAL A 407 2.46 8.40 -2.68
N ALA A 408 2.77 9.69 -2.61
CA ALA A 408 1.75 10.74 -2.58
C ALA A 408 1.06 10.90 -3.95
N SER A 409 1.81 10.80 -5.04
CA SER A 409 1.32 10.97 -6.41
C SER A 409 0.74 9.68 -6.99
N GLY A 410 1.11 8.54 -6.43
CA GLY A 410 0.63 7.22 -6.85
C GLY A 410 -0.87 6.97 -6.58
N VAL A 411 -1.61 7.93 -6.00
CA VAL A 411 -3.01 7.74 -5.63
C VAL A 411 -3.89 8.86 -6.20
N GLY A 412 -4.86 8.49 -7.02
CA GLY A 412 -5.95 9.38 -7.45
C GLY A 412 -5.64 10.43 -8.52
N LEU A 413 -4.40 10.60 -8.95
CA LEU A 413 -4.04 11.58 -9.98
C LEU A 413 -4.30 11.08 -11.40
N ASN A 414 -4.52 12.03 -12.30
CA ASN A 414 -4.54 11.79 -13.72
C ASN A 414 -3.51 12.74 -14.37
N LEU A 415 -2.46 12.22 -15.02
CA LEU A 415 -1.37 13.00 -15.60
C LEU A 415 -1.16 12.67 -17.10
N VAL A 416 -2.23 12.34 -17.82
CA VAL A 416 -2.20 11.92 -19.24
C VAL A 416 -1.78 13.00 -20.22
N ASN A 417 -1.61 14.25 -19.78
CA ASN A 417 -0.99 15.30 -20.57
C ASN A 417 0.52 15.11 -20.75
N ALA A 418 1.16 14.29 -19.91
CA ALA A 418 2.51 13.78 -20.10
C ALA A 418 2.46 12.33 -20.63
N ARG A 419 3.47 11.96 -21.41
CA ARG A 419 3.71 10.58 -21.86
C ARG A 419 5.09 10.06 -21.47
N TYR A 420 5.92 10.90 -20.88
CA TYR A 420 7.23 10.55 -20.34
C TYR A 420 7.21 10.61 -18.82
N MET A 421 7.75 9.57 -18.19
CA MET A 421 7.99 9.53 -16.76
C MET A 421 9.42 9.07 -16.50
N VAL A 422 10.13 9.81 -15.66
CA VAL A 422 11.50 9.51 -15.25
C VAL A 422 11.52 9.25 -13.75
N PHE A 423 11.89 8.06 -13.36
CA PHE A 423 12.10 7.71 -11.95
C PHE A 423 13.51 8.14 -11.57
N ASN A 424 13.62 9.15 -10.69
CA ASN A 424 14.89 9.53 -10.08
C ASN A 424 15.37 8.44 -9.12
N ASN A 425 14.43 7.78 -8.47
CA ASN A 425 14.66 6.56 -7.70
C ASN A 425 13.42 5.68 -7.70
N ILE A 426 13.56 4.44 -7.21
CA ILE A 426 12.49 3.45 -7.12
C ILE A 426 12.02 3.24 -5.69
N ASP A 427 10.75 2.90 -5.50
CA ASP A 427 10.24 2.49 -4.21
C ASP A 427 10.58 1.02 -3.92
N TYR A 428 10.70 0.66 -2.64
CA TYR A 428 10.93 -0.73 -2.23
C TYR A 428 9.69 -1.62 -2.45
N VAL A 429 8.52 -0.99 -2.59
CA VAL A 429 7.25 -1.65 -2.87
C VAL A 429 6.91 -1.48 -4.35
N PRO A 430 7.02 -2.53 -5.18
CA PRO A 430 6.78 -2.45 -6.63
C PRO A 430 5.42 -1.87 -7.00
N GLY A 431 4.42 -2.08 -6.13
CA GLY A 431 3.08 -1.56 -6.32
C GLY A 431 3.01 -0.03 -6.35
N ASN A 432 3.89 0.66 -5.62
CA ASN A 432 3.92 2.12 -5.59
C ASN A 432 4.44 2.68 -6.92
N ASP A 433 5.51 2.09 -7.46
CA ASP A 433 6.06 2.48 -8.77
C ASP A 433 5.05 2.26 -9.89
N ARG A 434 4.37 1.11 -9.89
CA ARG A 434 3.30 0.83 -10.87
C ARG A 434 2.12 1.79 -10.75
N GLN A 435 1.70 2.09 -9.52
CA GLN A 435 0.65 3.08 -9.32
C GLN A 435 1.06 4.45 -9.85
N MET A 436 2.34 4.81 -9.75
CA MET A 436 2.88 6.04 -10.30
C MET A 436 2.91 6.00 -11.83
N GLU A 437 3.41 4.93 -12.46
CA GLU A 437 3.35 4.72 -13.92
C GLU A 437 1.92 4.88 -14.46
N ASP A 438 0.95 4.34 -13.72
CA ASP A 438 -0.46 4.38 -14.04
C ASP A 438 -1.08 5.78 -14.03
N ARG A 439 -0.35 6.79 -13.59
CA ARG A 439 -0.80 8.20 -13.66
C ARG A 439 -0.72 8.75 -15.07
N ILE A 440 0.25 8.32 -15.88
CA ILE A 440 0.39 8.71 -17.28
C ILE A 440 -0.16 7.63 -18.24
N TRP A 441 -0.10 6.36 -17.87
CA TRP A 441 -0.55 5.24 -18.70
C TRP A 441 -1.98 4.82 -18.33
N ARG A 442 -2.96 5.49 -18.93
CA ARG A 442 -4.40 5.32 -18.68
C ARG A 442 -5.19 5.17 -19.97
N ILE A 443 -6.45 4.72 -19.86
CA ILE A 443 -7.39 4.57 -21.00
C ILE A 443 -7.54 5.88 -21.79
N THR A 444 -7.45 7.02 -21.12
CA THR A 444 -7.56 8.34 -21.75
C THR A 444 -6.28 8.81 -22.43
N GLN A 445 -5.16 8.13 -22.26
CA GLN A 445 -3.91 8.43 -22.94
C GLN A 445 -3.99 8.01 -24.40
N LYS A 446 -3.55 8.89 -25.31
CA LYS A 446 -3.61 8.67 -26.76
C LYS A 446 -2.24 8.48 -27.42
N ARG A 447 -1.16 8.66 -26.67
CA ARG A 447 0.22 8.56 -27.13
C ARG A 447 0.95 7.48 -26.36
N GLU A 448 1.87 6.77 -27.01
CA GLU A 448 2.72 5.78 -26.36
C GLU A 448 3.45 6.36 -25.15
N CYS A 449 3.48 5.64 -24.05
CA CYS A 449 4.10 6.06 -22.82
C CYS A 449 5.51 5.49 -22.68
N HIS A 450 6.42 6.31 -22.18
CA HIS A 450 7.81 5.93 -21.93
C HIS A 450 8.15 6.15 -20.46
N ILE A 451 8.56 5.07 -19.80
CA ILE A 451 8.95 5.05 -18.41
C ILE A 451 10.46 4.81 -18.35
N VAL A 452 11.19 5.66 -17.68
CA VAL A 452 12.65 5.54 -17.53
C VAL A 452 13.01 5.27 -16.08
N TYR A 453 13.67 4.16 -15.84
CA TYR A 453 14.26 3.80 -14.55
C TYR A 453 15.78 3.99 -14.60
N GLN A 454 16.35 4.59 -13.56
CA GLN A 454 17.77 4.89 -13.46
C GLN A 454 18.40 4.06 -12.34
N ILE A 455 19.44 3.30 -12.64
CA ILE A 455 20.01 2.29 -11.73
C ILE A 455 21.52 2.43 -11.70
N PHE A 456 22.10 2.65 -10.51
CA PHE A 456 23.56 2.62 -10.33
C PHE A 456 24.03 1.22 -10.02
N ARG A 457 24.98 0.70 -10.84
CA ARG A 457 25.55 -0.64 -10.68
C ARG A 457 26.38 -0.76 -9.40
N GLY A 458 26.49 -1.97 -8.89
CA GLY A 458 27.27 -2.29 -7.68
C GLY A 458 26.68 -1.74 -6.37
N THR A 459 25.54 -1.06 -6.42
CA THR A 459 24.94 -0.41 -5.26
C THR A 459 23.85 -1.26 -4.61
N GLN A 460 23.48 -0.88 -3.39
CA GLN A 460 22.28 -1.40 -2.75
C GLN A 460 21.00 -1.09 -3.56
N TYR A 461 21.04 -0.03 -4.37
CA TYR A 461 19.95 0.37 -5.24
C TYR A 461 19.69 -0.67 -6.34
N GLU A 462 20.75 -1.17 -6.97
CA GLU A 462 20.65 -2.30 -7.92
C GLU A 462 20.10 -3.56 -7.24
N LYS A 463 20.51 -3.84 -5.99
CA LYS A 463 19.95 -4.97 -5.21
C LYS A 463 18.46 -4.77 -4.92
N ILE A 464 18.04 -3.54 -4.62
CA ILE A 464 16.62 -3.21 -4.45
C ILE A 464 15.88 -3.45 -5.78
N TRP A 465 16.39 -2.94 -6.89
CA TRP A 465 15.82 -3.16 -8.23
C TRP A 465 15.62 -4.64 -8.53
N ASN A 466 16.66 -5.43 -8.37
CA ASN A 466 16.59 -6.89 -8.55
C ASN A 466 15.57 -7.55 -7.61
N THR A 467 15.42 -7.04 -6.38
CA THR A 467 14.43 -7.52 -5.42
C THR A 467 13.02 -7.12 -5.83
N VAL A 468 12.83 -5.90 -6.32
CA VAL A 468 11.56 -5.40 -6.85
C VAL A 468 11.14 -6.25 -8.05
N MET A 469 12.04 -6.52 -8.98
CA MET A 469 11.78 -7.38 -10.15
C MET A 469 11.39 -8.81 -9.75
N LYS A 470 12.07 -9.41 -8.76
CA LYS A 470 11.69 -10.74 -8.23
C LYS A 470 10.31 -10.74 -7.58
N LYS A 471 10.00 -9.72 -6.78
CA LYS A 471 8.67 -9.57 -6.17
C LYS A 471 7.59 -9.43 -7.23
N GLU A 472 7.87 -8.71 -8.29
CA GLU A 472 6.96 -8.55 -9.41
C GLU A 472 6.65 -9.86 -10.12
N LEU A 473 7.66 -10.70 -10.32
CA LEU A 473 7.47 -12.05 -10.87
C LEU A 473 6.57 -12.90 -9.98
N VAL A 474 6.78 -12.88 -8.66
CA VAL A 474 5.93 -13.58 -7.68
C VAL A 474 4.50 -13.07 -7.70
N ILE A 475 4.32 -11.75 -7.69
CA ILE A 475 3.00 -11.11 -7.77
C ILE A 475 2.29 -11.53 -9.07
N ASN A 476 2.99 -11.52 -10.19
CA ASN A 476 2.44 -11.92 -11.47
C ASN A 476 2.06 -13.39 -11.52
N GLN A 477 2.82 -14.30 -10.89
CA GLN A 477 2.46 -15.72 -10.78
C GLN A 477 1.16 -15.94 -10.00
N ILE A 478 0.99 -15.23 -8.88
CA ILE A 478 -0.27 -15.32 -8.09
C ILE A 478 -1.46 -14.76 -8.88
N ILE A 479 -1.20 -13.76 -9.71
CA ILE A 479 -2.25 -12.86 -10.21
C ILE A 479 -2.57 -13.08 -11.70
N LYS A 480 -1.64 -13.56 -12.54
CA LYS A 480 -1.96 -13.80 -13.96
C LYS A 480 -2.97 -14.95 -14.09
N LYS A 481 -4.10 -14.67 -14.76
CA LYS A 481 -4.88 -15.72 -15.42
C LYS A 481 -4.02 -16.31 -16.53
N GLU A 482 -4.03 -17.62 -16.69
CA GLU A 482 -3.75 -18.20 -17.99
C GLU A 482 -4.85 -17.70 -18.93
N SER A 483 -4.57 -16.64 -19.66
CA SER A 483 -5.29 -16.38 -20.90
C SER A 483 -4.67 -17.30 -21.93
N ASP A 484 -5.51 -18.18 -22.45
CA ASP A 484 -5.33 -18.99 -23.64
C ASP A 484 -4.58 -20.34 -23.48
N LYS A 485 -5.44 -21.32 -23.28
CA LYS A 485 -5.41 -22.54 -24.10
C LYS A 485 -6.71 -22.65 -24.89
#